data_32c8f020aaa9ec17df880fbe93c35d53
#
_entry.id   32c8f020aaa9ec17df880fbe93c35d53
#
_cell.length_a   1.000
_cell.length_b   1.000
_cell.length_c   1.000
_cell.angle_alpha   90.00
_cell.angle_beta   90.00
_cell.angle_gamma   90.00
#
_symmetry.space_group_name_H-M   'P 1'
#
loop_
_entity.id
_entity.type
_entity.pdbx_description
1 polymer ?
#
loop_
_entity_poly.entity_id
_entity_poly.type
_entity_poly.pdbx_seq_one_letter_code
_entity_poly.pdbx_strand_id
1 'polypeptide(L)'
;QAEDGIRDQPRSRGLGDVYKRQVLYQCGQDSKTETNTGDPVTTEVIRSALQSAANQMCNTLIRTTFSPIVYEANDFCVALYDKNICMLSQAPTLPIFLGTMNFCIEGAIEGVGGVEALEPGDVILYNLPYGTGSHAQDVAIVMPIFLDDEIVGYSCNKAHWYDIGAKNPYCTDTEDLFQEGVMFPGVKIYSKGKKSEDMFRMVEANSRMPVFALGDVHAQTAAVRAGEEALLKIIKRFGKDTFDQCTNRMFDHGEKLVRKYFEELPDGRYEATGTLDNDGINQDVAIDYKVAVEIKGSTVRVDFSDVPDALGGPMNCPFPSTVSAARVVVGMMLGEGGAPTEGHFRPLEVLTRPGSIFHPLPPSPCYLYGWPLMNAMETLYEAFSKAGKDLTPSGCAGDICAVQAYGIDDKTGEMFFKGLP
;
A
#
# COMPACT_ATOMS: atom_id res chain seq x y z
N GLN A 1 -2.96 -29.80 -0.64
CA GLN A 1 -1.85 -29.33 -1.49
C GLN A 1 -2.28 -27.97 -2.05
N ALA A 2 -2.19 -26.93 -1.24
CA ALA A 2 -2.36 -25.55 -1.60
C ALA A 2 -1.34 -24.76 -0.75
N GLU A 3 -0.07 -25.01 -1.02
CA GLU A 3 1.06 -24.21 -0.59
C GLU A 3 1.69 -23.72 -1.88
N ASP A 4 1.43 -22.51 -2.35
CA ASP A 4 2.27 -21.83 -3.38
C ASP A 4 1.68 -20.49 -3.84
N GLY A 5 1.13 -19.68 -2.92
CA GLY A 5 0.58 -18.35 -3.28
C GLY A 5 1.59 -17.19 -3.35
N ILE A 6 2.81 -17.32 -2.80
CA ILE A 6 3.79 -16.22 -2.71
C ILE A 6 5.24 -16.69 -2.96
N ARG A 7 5.51 -17.96 -3.16
CA ARG A 7 6.87 -18.54 -3.16
C ARG A 7 7.62 -18.58 -4.49
N ASP A 8 7.10 -18.08 -5.57
CA ASP A 8 7.80 -18.05 -6.87
C ASP A 8 8.20 -16.65 -7.32
N GLN A 9 9.01 -15.95 -6.53
CA GLN A 9 9.96 -15.01 -7.11
C GLN A 9 11.21 -15.82 -7.50
N PRO A 10 11.47 -16.06 -8.79
CA PRO A 10 12.61 -16.85 -9.20
C PRO A 10 13.90 -16.09 -8.97
N ARG A 11 14.66 -16.44 -7.94
CA ARG A 11 16.07 -16.14 -7.90
C ARG A 11 16.75 -16.91 -9.05
N SER A 12 17.24 -16.17 -10.09
CA SER A 12 18.11 -16.63 -11.16
C SER A 12 17.60 -17.79 -12.05
N ARG A 13 16.57 -17.53 -12.89
CA ARG A 13 16.42 -18.23 -14.18
C ARG A 13 16.33 -17.17 -15.28
N GLY A 14 16.95 -17.44 -16.43
CA GLY A 14 17.16 -16.46 -17.51
C GLY A 14 15.94 -15.59 -17.80
N LEU A 15 16.17 -14.30 -17.93
CA LEU A 15 15.19 -13.23 -18.10
C LEU A 15 14.13 -13.48 -19.20
N GLY A 16 14.40 -14.38 -20.16
CA GLY A 16 13.53 -14.61 -21.31
C GLY A 16 12.20 -15.36 -21.05
N ASP A 17 12.09 -16.15 -19.97
CA ASP A 17 10.89 -16.97 -19.69
C ASP A 17 9.95 -16.36 -18.63
N VAL A 18 10.41 -15.39 -17.85
CA VAL A 18 9.63 -14.73 -16.79
C VAL A 18 8.55 -13.82 -17.39
N TYR A 19 8.82 -13.20 -18.52
CA TYR A 19 7.96 -12.19 -19.16
C TYR A 19 6.63 -12.70 -19.73
N LYS A 20 6.39 -14.01 -19.74
CA LYS A 20 5.18 -14.60 -20.36
C LYS A 20 4.18 -15.20 -19.35
N ARG A 21 4.50 -15.24 -18.06
CA ARG A 21 3.60 -15.79 -17.06
C ARG A 21 2.71 -14.70 -16.48
N GLN A 22 1.41 -14.92 -16.49
CA GLN A 22 0.44 -14.11 -15.76
C GLN A 22 0.52 -14.47 -14.28
N VAL A 23 0.36 -13.46 -13.41
CA VAL A 23 0.24 -13.63 -11.96
C VAL A 23 -1.18 -13.29 -11.56
N LEU A 24 -1.87 -14.26 -10.96
CA LEU A 24 -3.16 -14.05 -10.32
C LEU A 24 -2.94 -13.77 -8.83
N TYR A 25 -3.33 -12.58 -8.38
CA TYR A 25 -3.38 -12.21 -6.99
C TYR A 25 -4.83 -12.29 -6.50
N GLN A 26 -5.07 -13.09 -5.47
CA GLN A 26 -6.35 -13.12 -4.76
C GLN A 26 -6.22 -12.28 -3.50
N CYS A 27 -7.08 -11.29 -3.38
CA CYS A 27 -7.10 -10.42 -2.22
C CYS A 27 -7.67 -11.17 -1.01
N GLY A 28 -6.90 -11.15 0.09
CA GLY A 28 -7.28 -11.84 1.31
C GLY A 28 -7.09 -13.36 1.26
N GLN A 29 -7.06 -13.97 2.41
CA GLN A 29 -6.99 -15.43 2.51
C GLN A 29 -8.39 -16.02 2.56
N ASP A 30 -8.64 -17.09 1.79
CA ASP A 30 -9.80 -17.94 1.99
C ASP A 30 -9.67 -18.65 3.35
N SER A 31 -10.06 -17.99 4.43
CA SER A 31 -10.22 -18.69 5.69
C SER A 31 -11.44 -19.61 5.55
N LYS A 32 -11.21 -20.89 5.44
CA LYS A 32 -12.27 -21.87 5.73
C LYS A 32 -12.61 -21.69 7.21
N THR A 33 -13.55 -20.83 7.48
CA THR A 33 -13.99 -20.48 8.81
C THR A 33 -14.62 -21.69 9.49
N GLU A 34 -13.99 -22.13 10.57
CA GLU A 34 -14.72 -22.75 11.66
C GLU A 34 -15.84 -21.77 12.05
N THR A 35 -17.01 -22.30 12.36
CA THR A 35 -18.26 -21.55 12.67
C THR A 35 -17.95 -20.33 13.54
N ASN A 36 -18.18 -19.15 12.98
CA ASN A 36 -17.93 -17.86 13.62
C ASN A 36 -18.83 -17.73 14.88
N THR A 37 -18.22 -17.81 16.05
CA THR A 37 -18.88 -17.75 17.36
C THR A 37 -18.81 -16.38 18.03
N GLY A 38 -18.18 -15.39 17.40
CA GLY A 38 -18.05 -14.03 17.93
C GLY A 38 -19.41 -13.36 18.21
N ASP A 39 -19.60 -12.83 19.42
CA ASP A 39 -20.79 -12.07 19.77
C ASP A 39 -20.88 -10.78 18.95
N PRO A 40 -22.03 -10.47 18.31
CA PRO A 40 -22.19 -9.27 17.48
C PRO A 40 -21.91 -7.95 18.19
N VAL A 41 -22.31 -7.82 19.44
CA VAL A 41 -22.13 -6.58 20.23
C VAL A 41 -20.64 -6.41 20.57
N THR A 42 -19.99 -7.46 21.04
CA THR A 42 -18.56 -7.45 21.34
C THR A 42 -17.74 -7.18 20.08
N THR A 43 -18.14 -7.77 18.93
CA THR A 43 -17.52 -7.51 17.63
C THR A 43 -17.56 -6.02 17.27
N GLU A 44 -18.71 -5.36 17.45
CA GLU A 44 -18.84 -3.94 17.13
C GLU A 44 -18.02 -3.05 18.08
N VAL A 45 -17.92 -3.43 19.36
CA VAL A 45 -17.07 -2.73 20.34
C VAL A 45 -15.61 -2.88 19.96
N ILE A 46 -15.15 -4.06 19.56
CA ILE A 46 -13.76 -4.30 19.11
C ILE A 46 -13.50 -3.52 17.80
N ARG A 47 -14.41 -3.56 16.83
CA ARG A 47 -14.29 -2.80 15.59
C ARG A 47 -14.12 -1.31 15.85
N SER A 48 -14.93 -0.74 16.73
CA SER A 48 -14.86 0.67 17.11
C SER A 48 -13.55 0.99 17.86
N ALA A 49 -13.06 0.08 18.70
CA ALA A 49 -11.80 0.23 19.40
C ALA A 49 -10.59 0.18 18.45
N LEU A 50 -10.61 -0.72 17.45
CA LEU A 50 -9.60 -0.81 16.40
C LEU A 50 -9.57 0.47 15.54
N GLN A 51 -10.74 0.99 15.16
CA GLN A 51 -10.84 2.27 14.44
C GLN A 51 -10.28 3.43 15.25
N SER A 52 -10.57 3.46 16.56
CA SER A 52 -10.02 4.46 17.47
C SER A 52 -8.49 4.35 17.57
N ALA A 53 -7.96 3.13 17.58
CA ALA A 53 -6.51 2.87 17.59
C ALA A 53 -5.84 3.40 16.31
N ALA A 54 -6.39 3.12 15.13
CA ALA A 54 -5.89 3.65 13.86
C ALA A 54 -5.93 5.19 13.83
N ASN A 55 -7.02 5.80 14.33
CA ASN A 55 -7.13 7.25 14.45
C ASN A 55 -6.10 7.84 15.43
N GLN A 56 -5.77 7.11 16.50
CA GLN A 56 -4.70 7.51 17.43
C GLN A 56 -3.33 7.49 16.74
N MET A 57 -3.01 6.46 15.95
CA MET A 57 -1.79 6.42 15.13
C MET A 57 -1.70 7.62 14.20
N CYS A 58 -2.78 7.89 13.46
CA CYS A 58 -2.90 9.03 12.54
C CYS A 58 -2.62 10.37 13.26
N ASN A 59 -3.32 10.62 14.36
CA ASN A 59 -3.14 11.83 15.14
C ASN A 59 -1.73 11.96 15.73
N THR A 60 -1.11 10.84 16.12
CA THR A 60 0.27 10.83 16.61
C THR A 60 1.22 11.24 15.51
N LEU A 61 1.08 10.68 14.32
CA LEU A 61 1.92 11.01 13.16
C LEU A 61 1.80 12.50 12.80
N ILE A 62 0.57 13.00 12.58
CA ILE A 62 0.32 14.41 12.21
C ILE A 62 0.93 15.39 13.23
N ARG A 63 0.81 15.08 14.52
CA ARG A 63 1.26 15.98 15.59
C ARG A 63 2.75 15.97 15.86
N THR A 64 3.46 14.95 15.41
CA THR A 64 4.89 14.75 15.70
C THR A 64 5.78 14.84 14.46
N THR A 65 5.21 14.81 13.26
CA THR A 65 5.96 15.00 12.01
C THR A 65 6.45 16.43 11.85
N PHE A 66 7.55 16.58 11.14
CA PHE A 66 8.14 17.89 10.80
C PHE A 66 7.78 18.32 9.36
N SER A 67 7.31 17.38 8.57
CA SER A 67 7.08 17.54 7.13
C SER A 67 5.67 18.05 6.83
N PRO A 68 5.51 19.22 6.19
CA PRO A 68 4.22 19.72 5.70
C PRO A 68 3.50 18.74 4.78
N ILE A 69 4.22 17.96 3.99
CA ILE A 69 3.61 16.97 3.10
C ILE A 69 2.83 15.90 3.90
N VAL A 70 3.25 15.62 5.13
CA VAL A 70 2.54 14.70 6.03
C VAL A 70 1.41 15.41 6.76
N TYR A 71 1.64 16.57 7.41
CA TYR A 71 0.62 17.18 8.28
C TYR A 71 -0.35 18.13 7.55
N GLU A 72 0.01 18.66 6.37
CA GLU A 72 -0.88 19.51 5.56
C GLU A 72 -1.50 18.73 4.40
N ALA A 73 -0.68 18.08 3.56
CA ALA A 73 -1.17 17.33 2.41
C ALA A 73 -1.74 15.96 2.77
N ASN A 74 -1.47 15.45 3.99
CA ASN A 74 -1.86 14.11 4.44
C ASN A 74 -1.32 12.98 3.54
N ASP A 75 -0.12 13.15 2.99
CA ASP A 75 0.51 12.16 2.12
C ASP A 75 1.14 11.04 2.95
N PHE A 76 0.28 10.28 3.59
CA PHE A 76 0.63 9.13 4.42
C PHE A 76 -0.56 8.20 4.62
N CYS A 77 -0.31 7.01 5.16
CA CYS A 77 -1.34 6.13 5.70
C CYS A 77 -0.87 5.41 6.97
N VAL A 78 -1.83 4.96 7.76
CA VAL A 78 -1.61 4.16 8.97
C VAL A 78 -2.64 3.04 9.05
N ALA A 79 -2.22 1.84 9.47
CA ALA A 79 -3.12 0.70 9.63
C ALA A 79 -2.61 -0.31 10.66
N LEU A 80 -3.53 -1.13 11.16
CA LEU A 80 -3.29 -2.28 12.02
C LEU A 80 -3.65 -3.56 11.28
N TYR A 81 -2.84 -4.57 11.46
CA TYR A 81 -2.97 -5.88 10.84
C TYR A 81 -2.96 -6.98 11.90
N ASP A 82 -3.64 -8.08 11.64
CA ASP A 82 -3.53 -9.28 12.45
C ASP A 82 -2.21 -10.04 12.18
N LYS A 83 -2.01 -11.15 12.88
CA LYS A 83 -0.82 -12.01 12.72
C LYS A 83 -0.66 -12.61 11.32
N ASN A 84 -1.74 -12.70 10.54
CA ASN A 84 -1.77 -13.22 9.18
C ASN A 84 -1.67 -12.13 8.12
N ILE A 85 -1.34 -10.90 8.54
CA ILE A 85 -1.24 -9.72 7.67
C ILE A 85 -2.60 -9.38 7.01
N CYS A 86 -3.71 -9.69 7.70
CA CYS A 86 -5.04 -9.27 7.30
C CYS A 86 -5.38 -7.92 7.95
N MET A 87 -5.84 -6.96 7.15
CA MET A 87 -6.12 -5.60 7.62
C MET A 87 -7.30 -5.55 8.59
N LEU A 88 -7.00 -5.18 9.85
CA LEU A 88 -7.98 -5.02 10.94
C LEU A 88 -8.68 -3.66 10.88
N SER A 89 -7.89 -2.61 10.72
CA SER A 89 -8.39 -1.23 10.69
C SER A 89 -7.35 -0.28 10.12
N GLN A 90 -7.84 0.82 9.57
CA GLN A 90 -7.05 1.90 8.98
C GLN A 90 -7.66 3.26 9.35
N ALA A 91 -6.85 4.32 9.40
CA ALA A 91 -7.37 5.67 9.48
C ALA A 91 -7.79 6.18 8.09
N PRO A 92 -8.75 7.11 7.99
CA PRO A 92 -9.14 7.74 6.73
C PRO A 92 -8.02 8.70 6.26
N THR A 93 -7.08 8.16 5.51
CA THR A 93 -5.93 8.83 4.93
C THR A 93 -5.85 8.49 3.43
N LEU A 94 -4.70 8.56 2.79
CA LEU A 94 -4.57 8.36 1.34
C LEU A 94 -4.96 6.93 0.91
N PRO A 95 -6.11 6.74 0.19
CA PRO A 95 -6.65 5.41 -0.10
C PRO A 95 -5.71 4.53 -0.92
N ILE A 96 -4.97 5.13 -1.87
CA ILE A 96 -4.03 4.39 -2.73
C ILE A 96 -2.88 3.75 -1.95
N PHE A 97 -2.49 4.32 -0.81
CA PHE A 97 -1.48 3.73 0.07
C PHE A 97 -2.04 2.59 0.90
N LEU A 98 -3.27 2.72 1.36
CA LEU A 98 -3.91 1.73 2.22
C LEU A 98 -4.01 0.35 1.57
N GLY A 99 -4.26 0.30 0.26
CA GLY A 99 -4.30 -0.95 -0.51
C GLY A 99 -2.95 -1.65 -0.67
N THR A 100 -1.84 -1.03 -0.27
CA THR A 100 -0.48 -1.58 -0.46
C THR A 100 0.21 -2.00 0.84
N MET A 101 -0.37 -1.73 2.01
CA MET A 101 0.31 -1.85 3.30
C MET A 101 0.66 -3.29 3.68
N ASN A 102 -0.15 -4.28 3.30
CA ASN A 102 0.18 -5.68 3.52
C ASN A 102 1.48 -6.08 2.81
N PHE A 103 1.69 -5.61 1.57
CA PHE A 103 2.94 -5.83 0.82
C PHE A 103 4.15 -5.15 1.49
N CYS A 104 3.94 -3.98 2.10
CA CYS A 104 4.99 -3.32 2.89
C CYS A 104 5.41 -4.19 4.08
N ILE A 105 4.45 -4.81 4.78
CA ILE A 105 4.73 -5.69 5.92
C ILE A 105 5.47 -6.94 5.44
N GLU A 106 4.99 -7.59 4.37
CA GLU A 106 5.61 -8.78 3.79
C GLU A 106 7.04 -8.50 3.34
N GLY A 107 7.26 -7.41 2.57
CA GLY A 107 8.59 -7.02 2.11
C GLY A 107 9.54 -6.63 3.24
N ALA A 108 9.05 -5.96 4.27
CA ALA A 108 9.84 -5.63 5.46
C ALA A 108 10.28 -6.90 6.22
N ILE A 109 9.39 -7.87 6.38
CA ILE A 109 9.67 -9.17 7.03
C ILE A 109 10.69 -9.96 6.20
N GLU A 110 10.49 -10.06 4.89
CA GLU A 110 11.45 -10.73 4.00
C GLU A 110 12.84 -10.08 4.09
N GLY A 111 12.91 -8.76 4.09
CA GLY A 111 14.16 -8.00 4.14
C GLY A 111 14.97 -8.22 5.40
N VAL A 112 14.34 -8.48 6.54
CA VAL A 112 15.05 -8.80 7.81
C VAL A 112 15.36 -10.29 7.96
N GLY A 113 14.98 -11.14 7.01
CA GLY A 113 15.28 -12.56 7.01
C GLY A 113 14.13 -13.48 7.42
N GLY A 114 12.88 -12.97 7.40
CA GLY A 114 11.67 -13.74 7.68
C GLY A 114 11.12 -13.52 9.09
N VAL A 115 9.96 -14.14 9.35
CA VAL A 115 9.23 -14.00 10.63
C VAL A 115 10.08 -14.45 11.83
N GLU A 116 10.90 -15.46 11.66
CA GLU A 116 11.78 -16.00 12.73
C GLU A 116 12.89 -15.02 13.15
N ALA A 117 13.17 -13.99 12.35
CA ALA A 117 14.14 -12.95 12.67
C ALA A 117 13.53 -11.76 13.45
N LEU A 118 12.21 -11.77 13.65
CA LEU A 118 11.50 -10.71 14.36
C LEU A 118 11.61 -10.91 15.88
N GLU A 119 11.77 -9.79 16.58
CA GLU A 119 11.87 -9.76 18.05
C GLU A 119 11.00 -8.64 18.62
N PRO A 120 10.52 -8.75 19.87
CA PRO A 120 9.80 -7.69 20.54
C PRO A 120 10.56 -6.35 20.54
N GLY A 121 9.90 -5.29 20.12
CA GLY A 121 10.48 -3.95 20.04
C GLY A 121 11.28 -3.64 18.79
N ASP A 122 11.28 -4.54 17.79
CA ASP A 122 11.81 -4.28 16.45
C ASP A 122 10.96 -3.23 15.73
N VAL A 123 11.61 -2.32 15.00
CA VAL A 123 10.96 -1.39 14.08
C VAL A 123 11.75 -1.44 12.78
N ILE A 124 11.07 -1.72 11.68
CA ILE A 124 11.67 -2.00 10.39
C ILE A 124 11.35 -0.89 9.41
N LEU A 125 12.35 -0.41 8.70
CA LEU A 125 12.26 0.58 7.62
C LEU A 125 12.28 -0.13 6.26
N TYR A 126 11.34 0.20 5.38
CA TYR A 126 11.19 -0.42 4.07
C TYR A 126 10.69 0.57 3.02
N ASN A 127 11.33 0.64 1.84
CA ASN A 127 10.88 1.54 0.77
C ASN A 127 11.14 1.03 -0.66
N LEU A 128 11.33 -0.26 -0.87
CA LEU A 128 11.47 -0.77 -2.24
C LEU A 128 10.16 -0.57 -3.02
N PRO A 129 10.13 0.14 -4.15
CA PRO A 129 8.92 0.44 -4.93
C PRO A 129 8.10 -0.79 -5.29
N TYR A 130 8.74 -1.90 -5.64
CA TYR A 130 8.07 -3.14 -6.03
C TYR A 130 7.32 -3.82 -4.89
N GLY A 131 7.61 -3.48 -3.62
CA GLY A 131 6.91 -3.94 -2.44
C GLY A 131 6.05 -2.87 -1.79
N THR A 132 6.47 -1.58 -1.80
CA THR A 132 5.62 -0.50 -1.28
C THR A 132 4.50 -0.12 -2.24
N GLY A 133 4.66 -0.44 -3.52
CA GLY A 133 3.72 -0.07 -4.56
C GLY A 133 3.87 1.35 -5.08
N SER A 134 4.79 2.12 -4.55
CA SER A 134 4.94 3.54 -4.83
C SER A 134 6.41 3.89 -5.08
N HIS A 135 6.74 5.16 -5.26
CA HIS A 135 8.13 5.57 -5.38
C HIS A 135 8.90 5.40 -4.04
N ALA A 136 10.22 5.46 -4.11
CA ALA A 136 11.08 5.19 -2.94
C ALA A 136 10.94 6.21 -1.80
N GLN A 137 10.42 7.42 -2.08
CA GLN A 137 10.12 8.43 -1.07
C GLN A 137 8.97 8.02 -0.12
N ASP A 138 8.10 7.11 -0.55
CA ASP A 138 7.00 6.62 0.28
C ASP A 138 7.50 5.51 1.22
N VAL A 139 8.09 5.94 2.32
CA VAL A 139 8.78 5.08 3.27
C VAL A 139 7.82 4.44 4.25
N ALA A 140 7.80 3.11 4.28
CA ALA A 140 7.04 2.33 5.24
C ALA A 140 7.85 2.05 6.51
N ILE A 141 7.20 2.17 7.67
CA ILE A 141 7.70 1.69 8.95
C ILE A 141 6.75 0.62 9.46
N VAL A 142 7.33 -0.56 9.75
CA VAL A 142 6.61 -1.76 10.18
C VAL A 142 7.10 -2.17 11.57
N MET A 143 6.15 -2.46 12.46
CA MET A 143 6.43 -2.93 13.81
C MET A 143 5.62 -4.20 14.08
N PRO A 144 6.27 -5.37 14.34
CA PRO A 144 5.59 -6.56 14.81
C PRO A 144 5.12 -6.36 16.26
N ILE A 145 3.92 -6.81 16.56
CA ILE A 145 3.31 -6.69 17.88
C ILE A 145 3.32 -8.05 18.55
N PHE A 146 3.99 -8.12 19.69
CA PHE A 146 4.11 -9.35 20.48
C PHE A 146 3.23 -9.28 21.73
N LEU A 147 2.54 -10.39 22.00
CA LEU A 147 1.93 -10.68 23.30
C LEU A 147 2.62 -11.90 23.87
N ASP A 148 3.31 -11.73 24.99
CA ASP A 148 4.29 -12.69 25.49
C ASP A 148 5.35 -12.97 24.39
N ASP A 149 5.53 -14.18 23.93
CA ASP A 149 6.49 -14.53 22.88
C ASP A 149 5.85 -14.80 21.51
N GLU A 150 4.54 -14.48 21.35
CA GLU A 150 3.81 -14.70 20.10
C GLU A 150 3.52 -13.39 19.37
N ILE A 151 3.67 -13.38 18.05
CA ILE A 151 3.20 -12.26 17.21
C ILE A 151 1.67 -12.33 17.13
N VAL A 152 1.01 -11.23 17.55
CA VAL A 152 -0.45 -11.09 17.52
C VAL A 152 -0.93 -10.11 16.45
N GLY A 153 -0.03 -9.40 15.81
CA GLY A 153 -0.35 -8.48 14.73
C GLY A 153 0.82 -7.58 14.35
N TYR A 154 0.53 -6.60 13.49
CA TYR A 154 1.49 -5.61 13.01
C TYR A 154 0.89 -4.22 13.05
N SER A 155 1.70 -3.24 13.42
CA SER A 155 1.42 -1.82 13.26
C SER A 155 2.26 -1.28 12.13
N CYS A 156 1.64 -0.63 11.15
CA CYS A 156 2.33 -0.15 9.98
C CYS A 156 1.87 1.25 9.59
N ASN A 157 2.80 2.06 9.11
CA ASN A 157 2.50 3.30 8.42
C ASN A 157 3.42 3.47 7.21
N LYS A 158 3.00 4.29 6.25
CA LYS A 158 3.78 4.72 5.08
C LYS A 158 3.57 6.22 4.92
N ALA A 159 4.65 6.96 4.72
CA ALA A 159 4.62 8.42 4.54
C ALA A 159 5.63 8.86 3.50
N HIS A 160 5.27 9.90 2.76
CA HIS A 160 6.16 10.51 1.77
C HIS A 160 7.23 11.36 2.47
N TRP A 161 8.51 11.03 2.23
CA TRP A 161 9.65 11.84 2.68
C TRP A 161 10.06 12.83 1.60
N TYR A 162 10.34 14.06 1.99
CA TYR A 162 10.73 15.10 1.04
C TYR A 162 11.96 14.76 0.20
N ASP A 163 12.92 14.04 0.77
CA ASP A 163 14.18 13.75 0.08
C ASP A 163 14.89 12.55 0.69
N ILE A 164 15.23 11.61 -0.16
CA ILE A 164 16.02 10.41 0.14
C ILE A 164 17.25 10.28 -0.77
N GLY A 165 17.77 11.41 -1.28
CA GLY A 165 18.97 11.41 -2.11
C GLY A 165 18.77 10.95 -3.54
N ALA A 166 17.58 11.11 -4.12
CA ALA A 166 17.33 10.92 -5.53
C ALA A 166 18.12 11.93 -6.40
N LYS A 167 18.18 11.72 -7.72
CA LYS A 167 18.88 12.65 -8.64
C LYS A 167 18.41 14.10 -8.49
N ASN A 168 17.13 14.29 -8.22
CA ASN A 168 16.50 15.56 -7.86
C ASN A 168 15.56 15.34 -6.66
N PRO A 169 15.17 16.37 -5.90
CA PRO A 169 14.16 16.23 -4.84
C PRO A 169 12.82 15.70 -5.36
N TYR A 170 12.47 16.02 -6.61
CA TYR A 170 11.36 15.44 -7.34
C TYR A 170 11.80 15.07 -8.76
N CYS A 171 11.67 13.80 -9.12
CA CYS A 171 12.21 13.25 -10.37
C CYS A 171 11.08 12.95 -11.35
N THR A 172 11.09 13.57 -12.53
CA THR A 172 10.09 13.29 -13.57
C THR A 172 10.67 12.56 -14.78
N ASP A 173 11.98 12.26 -14.76
CA ASP A 173 12.75 11.79 -15.89
C ASP A 173 13.78 10.72 -15.49
N THR A 174 13.45 9.87 -14.52
CA THR A 174 14.29 8.73 -14.13
C THR A 174 14.21 7.62 -15.17
N GLU A 175 15.35 6.96 -15.43
CA GLU A 175 15.49 5.87 -16.39
C GLU A 175 15.75 4.52 -15.69
N ASP A 176 16.07 4.56 -14.42
CA ASP A 176 16.23 3.38 -13.57
C ASP A 176 15.95 3.71 -12.10
N LEU A 177 15.72 2.66 -11.30
CA LEU A 177 15.46 2.75 -9.88
C LEU A 177 16.56 3.45 -9.08
N PHE A 178 17.82 3.31 -9.48
CA PHE A 178 18.97 3.87 -8.73
C PHE A 178 19.04 5.40 -8.79
N GLN A 179 18.32 6.02 -9.73
CA GLN A 179 18.17 7.47 -9.80
C GLN A 179 17.11 8.01 -8.83
N GLU A 180 16.28 7.12 -8.25
CA GLU A 180 15.12 7.48 -7.44
C GLU A 180 15.40 7.61 -5.94
N GLY A 181 16.65 7.39 -5.51
CA GLY A 181 17.11 7.60 -4.14
C GLY A 181 17.58 6.33 -3.43
N VAL A 182 17.80 6.46 -2.12
CA VAL A 182 18.32 5.36 -1.30
C VAL A 182 17.23 4.33 -1.02
N MET A 183 17.57 3.06 -1.24
CA MET A 183 16.68 1.93 -1.00
C MET A 183 16.95 1.27 0.34
N PHE A 184 15.91 1.07 1.12
CA PHE A 184 15.92 0.32 2.38
C PHE A 184 15.14 -0.99 2.18
N PRO A 185 15.81 -2.12 1.96
CA PRO A 185 15.17 -3.39 1.60
C PRO A 185 14.60 -4.17 2.81
N GLY A 186 14.19 -3.49 3.86
CA GLY A 186 13.82 -4.08 5.14
C GLY A 186 15.02 -4.09 6.09
N VAL A 187 15.18 -3.00 6.85
CA VAL A 187 16.27 -2.84 7.82
C VAL A 187 15.74 -2.42 9.17
N LYS A 188 16.25 -3.03 10.26
CA LYS A 188 15.85 -2.69 11.62
C LYS A 188 16.45 -1.34 12.03
N ILE A 189 15.60 -0.31 12.18
CA ILE A 189 15.99 0.99 12.76
C ILE A 189 15.94 0.95 14.29
N TYR A 190 15.14 0.04 14.86
CA TYR A 190 15.23 -0.40 16.25
C TYR A 190 15.30 -1.93 16.27
N SER A 191 16.21 -2.48 17.06
CA SER A 191 16.33 -3.91 17.31
C SER A 191 16.15 -4.18 18.79
N LYS A 192 15.15 -5.00 19.16
CA LYS A 192 14.81 -5.27 20.56
C LYS A 192 14.61 -3.98 21.38
N GLY A 193 13.96 -3.00 20.79
CA GLY A 193 13.73 -1.68 21.39
C GLY A 193 14.95 -0.73 21.39
N LYS A 194 16.13 -1.20 20.97
CA LYS A 194 17.35 -0.39 20.92
C LYS A 194 17.52 0.26 19.56
N LYS A 195 17.67 1.59 19.54
CA LYS A 195 17.91 2.41 18.34
C LYS A 195 19.22 2.03 17.65
N SER A 196 19.18 1.93 16.32
CA SER A 196 20.37 1.78 15.47
C SER A 196 20.92 3.14 15.05
N GLU A 197 21.90 3.67 15.80
CA GLU A 197 22.47 4.98 15.50
C GLU A 197 23.10 5.05 14.09
N ASP A 198 23.60 3.93 13.58
CA ASP A 198 24.19 3.87 12.24
C ASP A 198 23.13 4.08 11.16
N MET A 199 21.94 3.49 11.31
CA MET A 199 20.83 3.67 10.36
C MET A 199 20.33 5.12 10.36
N PHE A 200 20.22 5.75 11.52
CA PHE A 200 19.82 7.16 11.58
C PHE A 200 20.87 8.07 10.94
N ARG A 201 22.15 7.81 11.12
CA ARG A 201 23.24 8.54 10.42
C ARG A 201 23.18 8.32 8.90
N MET A 202 22.82 7.11 8.44
CA MET A 202 22.63 6.87 7.01
C MET A 202 21.47 7.67 6.44
N VAL A 203 20.34 7.73 7.13
CA VAL A 203 19.19 8.58 6.72
C VAL A 203 19.61 10.05 6.67
N GLU A 204 20.28 10.55 7.71
CA GLU A 204 20.77 11.92 7.77
C GLU A 204 21.70 12.27 6.61
N ALA A 205 22.68 11.41 6.33
CA ALA A 205 23.70 11.65 5.32
C ALA A 205 23.19 11.58 3.87
N ASN A 206 22.07 10.91 3.64
CA ASN A 206 21.50 10.70 2.31
C ASN A 206 20.28 11.60 2.01
N SER A 207 20.01 12.59 2.85
CA SER A 207 18.95 13.58 2.62
C SER A 207 19.55 14.98 2.55
N ARG A 208 19.13 15.77 1.54
CA ARG A 208 19.43 17.22 1.47
C ARG A 208 18.67 17.99 2.54
N MET A 209 17.63 17.34 3.16
CA MET A 209 16.76 17.92 4.18
C MET A 209 16.71 17.03 5.43
N PRO A 210 17.85 16.79 6.11
CA PRO A 210 17.97 15.77 7.16
C PRO A 210 17.06 16.02 8.37
N VAL A 211 16.76 17.28 8.67
CA VAL A 211 15.87 17.63 9.78
C VAL A 211 14.46 17.07 9.56
N PHE A 212 13.93 17.16 8.33
CA PHE A 212 12.63 16.59 7.99
C PHE A 212 12.69 15.07 7.99
N ALA A 213 13.67 14.47 7.31
CA ALA A 213 13.79 13.02 7.22
C ALA A 213 13.90 12.36 8.60
N LEU A 214 14.76 12.89 9.49
CA LEU A 214 14.89 12.38 10.86
C LEU A 214 13.63 12.63 11.71
N GLY A 215 13.00 13.80 11.55
CA GLY A 215 11.74 14.14 12.22
C GLY A 215 10.65 13.16 11.84
N ASP A 216 10.53 12.83 10.56
CA ASP A 216 9.50 11.92 10.03
C ASP A 216 9.75 10.46 10.45
N VAL A 217 11.01 9.98 10.46
CA VAL A 217 11.34 8.65 11.04
C VAL A 217 10.89 8.55 12.49
N HIS A 218 11.14 9.58 13.31
CA HIS A 218 10.72 9.59 14.71
C HIS A 218 9.20 9.64 14.85
N ALA A 219 8.51 10.44 14.04
CA ALA A 219 7.05 10.56 14.04
C ALA A 219 6.38 9.25 13.62
N GLN A 220 6.84 8.63 12.54
CA GLN A 220 6.35 7.34 12.06
C GLN A 220 6.60 6.24 13.10
N THR A 221 7.77 6.22 13.75
CA THR A 221 8.07 5.28 14.84
C THR A 221 7.13 5.48 16.03
N ALA A 222 6.84 6.73 16.41
CA ALA A 222 5.89 7.02 17.49
C ALA A 222 4.47 6.55 17.14
N ALA A 223 4.06 6.70 15.88
CA ALA A 223 2.75 6.26 15.42
C ALA A 223 2.60 4.73 15.45
N VAL A 224 3.61 3.94 15.01
CA VAL A 224 3.51 2.47 15.07
C VAL A 224 3.54 1.96 16.52
N ARG A 225 4.26 2.61 17.43
CA ARG A 225 4.24 2.29 18.87
C ARG A 225 2.88 2.59 19.50
N ALA A 226 2.24 3.68 19.10
CA ALA A 226 0.88 3.99 19.56
C ALA A 226 -0.11 2.91 19.11
N GLY A 227 0.06 2.38 17.87
CA GLY A 227 -0.71 1.25 17.34
C GLY A 227 -0.48 -0.04 18.11
N GLU A 228 0.77 -0.39 18.42
CA GLU A 228 1.12 -1.54 19.25
C GLU A 228 0.44 -1.46 20.64
N GLU A 229 0.60 -0.34 21.33
CA GLU A 229 0.02 -0.14 22.67
C GLU A 229 -1.52 -0.28 22.63
N ALA A 230 -2.17 0.32 21.62
CA ALA A 230 -3.62 0.28 21.48
C ALA A 230 -4.12 -1.13 21.17
N LEU A 231 -3.48 -1.87 20.24
CA LEU A 231 -3.88 -3.23 19.91
C LEU A 231 -3.71 -4.17 21.10
N LEU A 232 -2.59 -4.08 21.81
CA LEU A 232 -2.36 -4.88 23.02
C LEU A 232 -3.38 -4.61 24.12
N LYS A 233 -3.81 -3.34 24.30
CA LYS A 233 -4.90 -3.00 25.25
C LYS A 233 -6.22 -3.66 24.88
N ILE A 234 -6.55 -3.70 23.58
CA ILE A 234 -7.77 -4.35 23.09
C ILE A 234 -7.69 -5.85 23.37
N ILE A 235 -6.61 -6.52 22.96
CA ILE A 235 -6.43 -7.96 23.15
C ILE A 235 -6.44 -8.35 24.64
N LYS A 236 -5.74 -7.59 25.49
CA LYS A 236 -5.73 -7.83 26.95
C LYS A 236 -7.09 -7.63 27.60
N ARG A 237 -7.90 -6.68 27.10
CA ARG A 237 -9.24 -6.40 27.64
C ARG A 237 -10.25 -7.50 27.32
N PHE A 238 -10.23 -8.05 26.10
CA PHE A 238 -11.24 -9.00 25.63
C PHE A 238 -10.77 -10.46 25.66
N GLY A 239 -9.46 -10.69 25.79
CA GLY A 239 -8.82 -11.98 25.61
C GLY A 239 -8.55 -12.29 24.13
N LYS A 240 -7.46 -13.02 23.85
CA LYS A 240 -7.00 -13.37 22.51
C LYS A 240 -8.07 -14.12 21.70
N ASP A 241 -8.67 -15.16 22.30
CA ASP A 241 -9.68 -15.99 21.62
C ASP A 241 -10.91 -15.18 21.20
N THR A 242 -11.41 -14.31 22.10
CA THR A 242 -12.55 -13.44 21.79
C THR A 242 -12.17 -12.41 20.70
N PHE A 243 -10.97 -11.87 20.77
CA PHE A 243 -10.46 -10.97 19.74
C PHE A 243 -10.41 -11.64 18.38
N ASP A 244 -9.81 -12.83 18.28
CA ASP A 244 -9.68 -13.60 17.05
C ASP A 244 -11.06 -13.98 16.46
N GLN A 245 -12.01 -14.40 17.28
CA GLN A 245 -13.38 -14.70 16.85
C GLN A 245 -14.10 -13.45 16.32
N CYS A 246 -13.98 -12.33 16.99
CA CYS A 246 -14.63 -11.08 16.58
C CYS A 246 -14.01 -10.50 15.29
N THR A 247 -12.69 -10.56 15.13
CA THR A 247 -12.02 -10.08 13.91
C THR A 247 -12.36 -10.98 12.71
N ASN A 248 -12.41 -12.28 12.87
CA ASN A 248 -12.91 -13.19 11.82
C ASN A 248 -14.36 -12.85 11.42
N ARG A 249 -15.24 -12.55 12.40
CA ARG A 249 -16.60 -12.10 12.11
C ARG A 249 -16.65 -10.77 11.34
N MET A 250 -15.74 -9.84 11.64
CA MET A 250 -15.61 -8.59 10.86
C MET A 250 -15.23 -8.87 9.41
N PHE A 251 -14.27 -9.77 9.18
CA PHE A 251 -13.86 -10.16 7.82
C PHE A 251 -14.99 -10.86 7.07
N ASP A 252 -15.66 -11.82 7.68
CA ASP A 252 -16.81 -12.53 7.06
C ASP A 252 -17.97 -11.58 6.73
N HIS A 253 -18.18 -10.55 7.57
CA HIS A 253 -19.20 -9.55 7.29
C HIS A 253 -18.82 -8.70 6.07
N GLY A 254 -17.57 -8.22 5.99
CA GLY A 254 -17.08 -7.47 4.84
C GLY A 254 -17.15 -8.28 3.54
N GLU A 255 -16.75 -9.55 3.59
CA GLU A 255 -16.86 -10.45 2.43
C GLU A 255 -18.29 -10.61 1.95
N LYS A 256 -19.24 -10.86 2.88
CA LYS A 256 -20.67 -10.99 2.54
C LYS A 256 -21.24 -9.74 1.88
N LEU A 257 -20.85 -8.56 2.34
CA LEU A 257 -21.30 -7.30 1.73
C LEU A 257 -20.85 -7.20 0.26
N VAL A 258 -19.60 -7.47 0.00
CA VAL A 258 -19.03 -7.38 -1.35
C VAL A 258 -19.60 -8.46 -2.27
N ARG A 259 -19.70 -9.71 -1.77
CA ARG A 259 -20.32 -10.79 -2.56
C ARG A 259 -21.77 -10.48 -2.94
N LYS A 260 -22.57 -9.97 -1.99
CA LYS A 260 -23.93 -9.57 -2.27
C LYS A 260 -24.01 -8.46 -3.32
N TYR A 261 -23.10 -7.48 -3.25
CA TYR A 261 -23.06 -6.40 -4.25
C TYR A 261 -22.80 -6.95 -5.67
N PHE A 262 -21.84 -7.86 -5.84
CA PHE A 262 -21.54 -8.42 -7.15
C PHE A 262 -22.60 -9.41 -7.65
N GLU A 263 -23.30 -10.13 -6.76
CA GLU A 263 -24.45 -10.99 -7.13
C GLU A 263 -25.61 -10.20 -7.76
N GLU A 264 -25.73 -8.92 -7.48
CA GLU A 264 -26.76 -8.05 -8.04
C GLU A 264 -26.37 -7.49 -9.42
N LEU A 265 -25.12 -7.70 -9.87
CA LEU A 265 -24.62 -7.23 -11.16
C LEU A 265 -24.65 -8.35 -12.21
N PRO A 266 -24.81 -8.01 -13.51
CA PRO A 266 -24.77 -9.01 -14.57
C PRO A 266 -23.39 -9.67 -14.67
N ASP A 267 -23.38 -11.00 -14.81
CA ASP A 267 -22.17 -11.73 -15.19
C ASP A 267 -21.68 -11.28 -16.55
N GLY A 268 -20.36 -11.14 -16.70
CA GLY A 268 -19.77 -10.73 -17.97
C GLY A 268 -18.32 -10.29 -17.85
N ARG A 269 -17.71 -10.07 -19.01
CA ARG A 269 -16.38 -9.46 -19.15
C ARG A 269 -16.53 -8.08 -19.80
N TYR A 270 -16.12 -7.07 -19.09
CA TYR A 270 -16.25 -5.66 -19.45
C TYR A 270 -14.86 -5.06 -19.65
N GLU A 271 -14.62 -4.47 -20.81
CA GLU A 271 -13.29 -3.99 -21.19
C GLU A 271 -13.30 -2.48 -21.37
N ALA A 272 -12.18 -1.83 -21.01
CA ALA A 272 -11.95 -0.42 -21.26
C ALA A 272 -10.49 -0.19 -21.67
N THR A 273 -10.24 0.93 -22.34
CA THR A 273 -8.90 1.33 -22.81
C THR A 273 -8.52 2.64 -22.14
N GLY A 274 -7.36 2.65 -21.49
CA GLY A 274 -6.73 3.84 -20.96
C GLY A 274 -5.56 4.28 -21.83
N THR A 275 -5.19 5.55 -21.74
CA THR A 275 -4.05 6.12 -22.45
C THR A 275 -3.26 6.99 -21.46
N LEU A 276 -1.93 6.78 -21.40
CA LEU A 276 -1.00 7.73 -20.80
C LEU A 276 -0.41 8.60 -21.90
N ASP A 277 -0.29 9.90 -21.66
CA ASP A 277 0.19 10.86 -22.65
C ASP A 277 1.63 10.60 -23.10
N ASN A 278 2.46 10.07 -22.18
CA ASN A 278 3.87 9.74 -22.43
C ASN A 278 4.45 8.84 -21.33
N ASP A 279 5.73 8.49 -21.39
CA ASP A 279 6.45 7.70 -20.39
C ASP A 279 7.28 8.52 -19.38
N GLY A 280 7.20 9.85 -19.44
CA GLY A 280 8.02 10.78 -18.65
C GLY A 280 9.31 11.21 -19.36
N ILE A 281 9.77 10.48 -20.38
CA ILE A 281 10.99 10.76 -21.16
C ILE A 281 10.65 11.10 -22.59
N ASN A 282 9.88 10.23 -23.26
CA ASN A 282 9.45 10.42 -24.64
C ASN A 282 8.10 11.14 -24.67
N GLN A 283 8.12 12.47 -24.65
CA GLN A 283 6.93 13.32 -24.50
C GLN A 283 5.92 13.20 -25.65
N ASP A 284 6.33 12.70 -26.83
CA ASP A 284 5.51 12.64 -28.03
C ASP A 284 4.88 11.24 -28.27
N VAL A 285 5.03 10.32 -27.34
CA VAL A 285 4.58 8.92 -27.51
C VAL A 285 3.54 8.57 -26.44
N ALA A 286 2.28 8.56 -26.84
CA ALA A 286 1.20 8.07 -25.99
C ALA A 286 1.27 6.54 -25.83
N ILE A 287 0.85 6.05 -24.67
CA ILE A 287 0.88 4.63 -24.30
C ILE A 287 -0.55 4.17 -24.04
N ASP A 288 -1.11 3.45 -25.01
CA ASP A 288 -2.41 2.82 -24.86
C ASP A 288 -2.30 1.48 -24.13
N TYR A 289 -3.28 1.20 -23.27
CA TYR A 289 -3.40 -0.08 -22.59
C TYR A 289 -4.87 -0.47 -22.42
N LYS A 290 -5.11 -1.75 -22.21
CA LYS A 290 -6.45 -2.31 -22.07
C LYS A 290 -6.58 -3.04 -20.74
N VAL A 291 -7.68 -2.80 -20.03
CA VAL A 291 -8.05 -3.54 -18.81
C VAL A 291 -9.40 -4.22 -19.01
N ALA A 292 -9.64 -5.28 -18.24
CA ALA A 292 -10.94 -5.92 -18.21
C ALA A 292 -11.38 -6.20 -16.78
N VAL A 293 -12.69 -6.16 -16.57
CA VAL A 293 -13.35 -6.59 -15.35
C VAL A 293 -14.24 -7.77 -15.70
N GLU A 294 -14.05 -8.89 -15.04
CA GLU A 294 -14.88 -10.09 -15.17
C GLU A 294 -15.68 -10.28 -13.89
N ILE A 295 -17.01 -10.18 -14.00
CA ILE A 295 -17.95 -10.46 -12.91
C ILE A 295 -18.53 -11.86 -13.13
N LYS A 296 -18.43 -12.70 -12.09
CA LYS A 296 -18.95 -14.06 -12.11
C LYS A 296 -19.60 -14.41 -10.78
N GLY A 297 -20.92 -14.43 -10.75
CA GLY A 297 -21.68 -14.63 -9.53
C GLY A 297 -21.30 -13.58 -8.48
N SER A 298 -20.69 -14.00 -7.38
CA SER A 298 -20.30 -13.14 -6.26
C SER A 298 -18.84 -12.71 -6.25
N THR A 299 -18.10 -12.95 -7.34
CA THR A 299 -16.66 -12.65 -7.45
C THR A 299 -16.37 -11.69 -8.59
N VAL A 300 -15.29 -10.93 -8.45
CA VAL A 300 -14.81 -10.02 -9.48
C VAL A 300 -13.31 -10.24 -9.71
N ARG A 301 -12.93 -10.33 -10.98
CA ARG A 301 -11.54 -10.35 -11.42
C ARG A 301 -11.24 -9.10 -12.23
N VAL A 302 -10.17 -8.41 -11.86
CA VAL A 302 -9.60 -7.29 -12.60
C VAL A 302 -8.37 -7.79 -13.34
N ASP A 303 -8.34 -7.58 -14.67
CA ASP A 303 -7.33 -8.15 -15.56
C ASP A 303 -6.49 -7.05 -16.21
N PHE A 304 -5.21 -6.98 -15.81
CA PHE A 304 -4.15 -6.14 -16.36
C PHE A 304 -3.12 -6.96 -17.16
N SER A 305 -3.49 -8.09 -17.72
CA SER A 305 -2.53 -8.94 -18.44
C SER A 305 -2.27 -8.49 -19.87
N ASP A 306 -3.25 -7.81 -20.51
CA ASP A 306 -3.16 -7.28 -21.88
C ASP A 306 -2.75 -5.80 -21.89
N VAL A 307 -1.55 -5.52 -21.39
CA VAL A 307 -0.98 -4.18 -21.24
C VAL A 307 0.45 -4.16 -21.79
N PRO A 308 1.01 -2.99 -22.18
CA PRO A 308 2.38 -2.87 -22.65
C PRO A 308 3.42 -3.39 -21.66
N ASP A 309 4.63 -3.66 -22.16
CA ASP A 309 5.81 -3.92 -21.33
C ASP A 309 6.16 -2.69 -20.49
N ALA A 310 6.93 -2.90 -19.42
CA ALA A 310 7.41 -1.82 -18.58
C ALA A 310 8.15 -0.75 -19.39
N LEU A 311 7.88 0.51 -19.07
CA LEU A 311 8.40 1.67 -19.77
C LEU A 311 9.85 1.97 -19.37
N GLY A 312 10.59 2.59 -20.28
CA GLY A 312 11.94 3.09 -20.00
C GLY A 312 11.96 4.32 -19.07
N GLY A 313 10.85 5.06 -19.02
CA GLY A 313 10.66 6.19 -18.13
C GLY A 313 9.93 5.83 -16.83
N PRO A 314 9.72 6.82 -15.92
CA PRO A 314 9.28 6.58 -14.54
C PRO A 314 7.77 6.28 -14.38
N MET A 315 7.00 6.24 -15.44
CA MET A 315 5.55 6.01 -15.41
C MET A 315 5.18 4.52 -15.38
N ASN A 316 5.81 3.75 -14.50
CA ASN A 316 5.45 2.36 -14.23
C ASN A 316 4.71 2.23 -12.90
N CYS A 317 3.64 1.46 -12.87
CA CYS A 317 2.83 1.20 -11.68
C CYS A 317 3.27 -0.13 -11.05
N PRO A 318 3.95 -0.13 -9.89
CA PRO A 318 4.32 -1.36 -9.20
C PRO A 318 3.12 -2.23 -8.87
N PHE A 319 3.33 -3.54 -8.83
CA PHE A 319 2.28 -4.54 -8.61
C PHE A 319 1.36 -4.25 -7.40
N PRO A 320 1.88 -3.86 -6.20
CA PRO A 320 1.00 -3.55 -5.08
C PRO A 320 0.06 -2.37 -5.36
N SER A 321 0.50 -1.36 -6.12
CA SER A 321 -0.37 -0.25 -6.51
C SER A 321 -1.42 -0.66 -7.55
N THR A 322 -1.10 -1.57 -8.44
CA THR A 322 -2.08 -2.16 -9.36
C THR A 322 -3.18 -2.90 -8.59
N VAL A 323 -2.80 -3.67 -7.55
CA VAL A 323 -3.77 -4.28 -6.63
C VAL A 323 -4.56 -3.21 -5.88
N SER A 324 -3.89 -2.16 -5.42
CA SER A 324 -4.54 -1.05 -4.70
C SER A 324 -5.55 -0.31 -5.59
N ALA A 325 -5.26 -0.09 -6.88
CA ALA A 325 -6.23 0.50 -7.82
C ALA A 325 -7.56 -0.29 -7.83
N ALA A 326 -7.46 -1.60 -7.95
CA ALA A 326 -8.64 -2.47 -7.93
C ALA A 326 -9.37 -2.44 -6.57
N ARG A 327 -8.64 -2.47 -5.44
CA ARG A 327 -9.20 -2.37 -4.09
C ARG A 327 -9.94 -1.05 -3.88
N VAL A 328 -9.33 0.07 -4.28
CA VAL A 328 -9.94 1.41 -4.13
C VAL A 328 -11.20 1.53 -4.97
N VAL A 329 -11.15 1.12 -6.23
CA VAL A 329 -12.33 1.16 -7.13
C VAL A 329 -13.47 0.33 -6.56
N VAL A 330 -13.23 -0.91 -6.17
CA VAL A 330 -14.25 -1.78 -5.55
C VAL A 330 -14.76 -1.16 -4.23
N GLY A 331 -13.87 -0.65 -3.39
CA GLY A 331 -14.26 0.00 -2.13
C GLY A 331 -15.16 1.22 -2.33
N MET A 332 -14.87 2.05 -3.33
CA MET A 332 -15.68 3.24 -3.66
C MET A 332 -17.03 2.87 -4.26
N MET A 333 -17.12 1.80 -5.05
CA MET A 333 -18.39 1.31 -5.62
C MET A 333 -19.34 0.77 -4.56
N LEU A 334 -18.83 0.22 -3.46
CA LEU A 334 -19.67 -0.26 -2.35
C LEU A 334 -20.36 0.87 -1.58
N GLY A 335 -19.86 2.10 -1.67
CA GLY A 335 -20.46 3.26 -1.03
C GLY A 335 -20.38 3.22 0.51
N GLU A 336 -21.50 3.42 1.19
CA GLU A 336 -21.55 3.52 2.65
C GLU A 336 -21.42 2.15 3.33
N GLY A 337 -20.35 1.93 4.09
CA GLY A 337 -20.14 0.67 4.84
C GLY A 337 -19.11 0.81 5.98
N GLY A 338 -18.57 2.01 6.19
CA GLY A 338 -17.47 2.25 7.13
C GLY A 338 -16.11 1.90 6.53
N ALA A 339 -15.04 1.97 7.33
CA ALA A 339 -13.69 1.64 6.88
C ALA A 339 -13.61 0.15 6.48
N PRO A 340 -13.09 -0.17 5.28
CA PRO A 340 -12.96 -1.55 4.84
C PRO A 340 -11.97 -2.32 5.71
N THR A 341 -12.19 -3.62 5.81
CA THR A 341 -11.26 -4.61 6.37
C THR A 341 -10.81 -5.56 5.27
N GLU A 342 -9.83 -6.43 5.53
CA GLU A 342 -9.38 -7.42 4.54
C GLU A 342 -10.52 -8.27 3.97
N GLY A 343 -11.55 -8.55 4.75
CA GLY A 343 -12.72 -9.31 4.30
C GLY A 343 -13.43 -8.74 3.08
N HIS A 344 -13.44 -7.42 2.92
CA HIS A 344 -14.06 -6.76 1.75
C HIS A 344 -13.34 -7.08 0.44
N PHE A 345 -12.08 -7.49 0.50
CA PHE A 345 -11.27 -7.75 -0.69
C PHE A 345 -11.14 -9.24 -1.05
N ARG A 346 -11.66 -10.17 -0.21
CA ARG A 346 -11.63 -11.62 -0.50
C ARG A 346 -12.31 -12.02 -1.82
N PRO A 347 -13.42 -11.39 -2.25
CA PRO A 347 -14.03 -11.69 -3.55
C PRO A 347 -13.29 -11.10 -4.77
N LEU A 348 -12.23 -10.30 -4.55
CA LEU A 348 -11.48 -9.62 -5.60
C LEU A 348 -10.23 -10.41 -5.99
N GLU A 349 -10.09 -10.67 -7.28
CA GLU A 349 -8.89 -11.22 -7.90
C GLU A 349 -8.25 -10.16 -8.83
N VAL A 350 -6.93 -10.09 -8.85
CA VAL A 350 -6.19 -9.19 -9.75
C VAL A 350 -5.19 -10.00 -10.56
N LEU A 351 -5.34 -9.97 -11.88
CA LEU A 351 -4.48 -10.66 -12.84
C LEU A 351 -3.52 -9.66 -13.47
N THR A 352 -2.21 -9.95 -13.40
CA THR A 352 -1.17 -9.09 -13.96
C THR A 352 -0.14 -9.91 -14.75
N ARG A 353 0.71 -9.22 -15.50
CA ARG A 353 1.84 -9.82 -16.23
C ARG A 353 3.14 -9.18 -15.73
N PRO A 354 4.04 -9.94 -15.05
CA PRO A 354 5.35 -9.44 -14.64
C PRO A 354 6.14 -8.89 -15.83
N GLY A 355 6.85 -7.78 -15.63
CA GLY A 355 7.55 -7.04 -16.67
C GLY A 355 6.67 -6.12 -17.51
N SER A 356 5.42 -5.91 -17.12
CA SER A 356 4.53 -4.93 -17.75
C SER A 356 4.49 -3.60 -16.98
N ILE A 357 3.89 -2.58 -17.58
CA ILE A 357 3.68 -1.25 -16.99
C ILE A 357 2.94 -1.31 -15.63
N PHE A 358 2.06 -2.30 -15.42
CA PHE A 358 1.31 -2.52 -14.18
C PHE A 358 1.88 -3.63 -13.30
N HIS A 359 3.05 -4.13 -13.63
CA HIS A 359 3.84 -5.06 -12.82
C HIS A 359 5.33 -4.99 -13.24
N PRO A 360 5.95 -3.80 -13.15
CA PRO A 360 7.35 -3.64 -13.51
C PRO A 360 8.25 -4.49 -12.61
N LEU A 361 9.39 -4.88 -13.15
CA LEU A 361 10.42 -5.62 -12.42
C LEU A 361 11.67 -4.75 -12.27
N PRO A 362 12.48 -4.96 -11.20
CA PRO A 362 13.75 -4.27 -11.05
C PRO A 362 14.63 -4.39 -12.31
N PRO A 363 15.30 -3.33 -12.76
CA PRO A 363 15.42 -2.00 -12.16
C PRO A 363 14.49 -0.93 -12.78
N SER A 364 13.31 -1.28 -13.30
CA SER A 364 12.40 -0.31 -13.94
C SER A 364 12.10 0.87 -13.01
N PRO A 365 12.20 2.12 -13.49
CA PRO A 365 11.90 3.29 -12.68
C PRO A 365 10.39 3.38 -12.40
N CYS A 366 10.03 3.88 -11.22
CA CYS A 366 8.65 3.94 -10.76
C CYS A 366 8.28 5.29 -10.12
N TYR A 367 9.11 6.32 -10.32
CA TYR A 367 8.93 7.59 -9.61
C TYR A 367 7.54 8.22 -9.83
N LEU A 368 7.04 8.16 -11.05
CA LEU A 368 5.72 8.71 -11.42
C LEU A 368 4.61 7.65 -11.42
N TYR A 369 4.70 6.63 -10.56
CA TYR A 369 3.73 5.53 -10.46
C TYR A 369 2.28 6.00 -10.28
N GLY A 370 2.08 7.17 -9.69
CA GLY A 370 0.76 7.73 -9.38
C GLY A 370 -0.08 8.03 -10.63
N TRP A 371 0.55 8.44 -11.73
CA TRP A 371 -0.15 8.73 -12.99
C TRP A 371 -0.78 7.47 -13.61
N PRO A 372 -0.03 6.39 -13.91
CA PRO A 372 -0.64 5.16 -14.39
C PRO A 372 -1.62 4.56 -13.37
N LEU A 373 -1.39 4.69 -12.07
CA LEU A 373 -2.31 4.25 -11.02
C LEU A 373 -3.67 4.96 -11.12
N MET A 374 -3.67 6.30 -11.14
CA MET A 374 -4.90 7.09 -11.22
C MET A 374 -5.64 6.85 -12.53
N ASN A 375 -4.91 6.84 -13.65
CA ASN A 375 -5.48 6.54 -14.96
C ASN A 375 -6.08 5.13 -15.01
N ALA A 376 -5.44 4.13 -14.37
CA ALA A 376 -5.98 2.78 -14.26
C ALA A 376 -7.30 2.74 -13.47
N MET A 377 -7.42 3.51 -12.38
CA MET A 377 -8.67 3.60 -11.62
C MET A 377 -9.81 4.17 -12.47
N GLU A 378 -9.56 5.22 -13.25
CA GLU A 378 -10.52 5.80 -14.18
C GLU A 378 -10.95 4.78 -15.26
N THR A 379 -9.96 4.07 -15.81
CA THR A 379 -10.21 3.01 -16.81
C THR A 379 -11.02 1.85 -16.24
N LEU A 380 -10.79 1.50 -14.96
CA LEU A 380 -11.60 0.49 -14.27
C LEU A 380 -13.03 0.97 -14.02
N TYR A 381 -13.24 2.24 -13.66
CA TYR A 381 -14.59 2.81 -13.55
C TYR A 381 -15.33 2.75 -14.90
N GLU A 382 -14.67 3.06 -16.01
CA GLU A 382 -15.25 2.91 -17.33
C GLU A 382 -15.63 1.45 -17.62
N ALA A 383 -14.76 0.48 -17.32
CA ALA A 383 -15.06 -0.94 -17.49
C ALA A 383 -16.28 -1.36 -16.67
N PHE A 384 -16.32 -1.01 -15.38
CA PHE A 384 -17.46 -1.32 -14.49
C PHE A 384 -18.77 -0.65 -14.94
N SER A 385 -18.73 0.57 -15.49
CA SER A 385 -19.90 1.29 -15.96
C SER A 385 -20.66 0.51 -17.06
N LYS A 386 -19.96 -0.37 -17.79
CA LYS A 386 -20.53 -1.23 -18.82
C LYS A 386 -21.34 -2.41 -18.25
N ALA A 387 -21.14 -2.75 -16.97
CA ALA A 387 -21.95 -3.74 -16.27
C ALA A 387 -23.31 -3.17 -15.83
N GLY A 388 -23.44 -1.85 -15.70
CA GLY A 388 -24.71 -1.20 -15.33
C GLY A 388 -24.57 0.31 -15.28
N LYS A 389 -25.68 1.00 -15.52
CA LYS A 389 -25.72 2.45 -15.41
C LYS A 389 -25.68 2.84 -13.92
N ASP A 390 -25.05 3.96 -13.62
CA ASP A 390 -24.97 4.55 -12.28
C ASP A 390 -24.14 3.74 -11.24
N LEU A 391 -23.29 2.80 -11.71
CA LEU A 391 -22.42 2.02 -10.83
C LEU A 391 -21.16 2.78 -10.40
N THR A 392 -20.74 3.73 -11.20
CA THR A 392 -19.45 4.41 -11.00
C THR A 392 -19.60 5.92 -11.00
N PRO A 393 -18.74 6.66 -10.29
CA PRO A 393 -18.71 8.12 -10.37
C PRO A 393 -18.36 8.58 -11.80
N SER A 394 -18.59 9.85 -12.08
CA SER A 394 -18.05 10.49 -13.27
C SER A 394 -16.52 10.46 -13.21
N GLY A 395 -15.87 10.18 -14.35
CA GLY A 395 -14.42 10.21 -14.44
C GLY A 395 -13.85 11.59 -14.14
N CYS A 396 -12.60 11.62 -13.71
CA CYS A 396 -11.81 12.83 -13.54
C CYS A 396 -10.66 12.87 -14.56
N ALA A 397 -9.74 13.81 -14.45
CA ALA A 397 -8.58 13.91 -15.33
C ALA A 397 -7.59 12.73 -15.18
N GLY A 398 -7.72 11.92 -14.14
CA GLY A 398 -6.78 10.82 -13.85
C GLY A 398 -5.37 11.31 -13.57
N ASP A 399 -5.23 12.54 -13.06
CA ASP A 399 -3.95 13.21 -12.88
C ASP A 399 -3.74 13.67 -11.43
N ILE A 400 -2.48 13.82 -11.06
CA ILE A 400 -2.05 14.34 -9.75
C ILE A 400 -1.61 15.78 -9.94
N CYS A 401 -2.48 16.73 -9.61
CA CYS A 401 -2.17 18.15 -9.69
C CYS A 401 -1.36 18.58 -8.45
N ALA A 402 -0.06 18.74 -8.60
CA ALA A 402 0.81 19.24 -7.55
C ALA A 402 1.77 20.32 -8.08
N VAL A 403 2.06 21.31 -7.26
CA VAL A 403 3.12 22.29 -7.52
C VAL A 403 4.19 22.16 -6.46
N GLN A 404 5.43 21.98 -6.90
CA GLN A 404 6.57 21.92 -6.01
C GLN A 404 7.59 23.00 -6.36
N ALA A 405 8.08 23.68 -5.35
CA ALA A 405 9.15 24.68 -5.47
C ALA A 405 10.27 24.34 -4.49
N TYR A 406 11.49 24.28 -5.00
CA TYR A 406 12.67 24.06 -4.17
C TYR A 406 13.84 24.92 -4.66
N GLY A 407 14.76 25.21 -3.75
CA GLY A 407 15.93 26.03 -4.07
C GLY A 407 16.68 26.44 -2.82
N ILE A 408 17.54 27.43 -2.97
CA ILE A 408 18.23 28.08 -1.87
C ILE A 408 17.57 29.43 -1.64
N ASP A 409 17.17 29.70 -0.41
CA ASP A 409 16.65 31.01 -0.02
C ASP A 409 17.79 32.04 -0.05
N ASP A 410 17.67 33.05 -0.89
CA ASP A 410 18.70 34.10 -1.07
C ASP A 410 19.00 34.92 0.18
N LYS A 411 18.08 34.91 1.17
CA LYS A 411 18.21 35.64 2.42
C LYS A 411 18.90 34.87 3.52
N THR A 412 18.64 33.57 3.59
CA THR A 412 19.16 32.71 4.66
C THR A 412 20.32 31.82 4.20
N GLY A 413 20.44 31.59 2.89
CA GLY A 413 21.38 30.63 2.32
C GLY A 413 21.00 29.17 2.56
N GLU A 414 19.81 28.92 3.11
CA GLU A 414 19.31 27.59 3.40
C GLU A 414 18.47 27.02 2.25
N MET A 415 18.52 25.71 2.09
CA MET A 415 17.66 25.02 1.14
C MET A 415 16.21 25.05 1.62
N PHE A 416 15.29 25.40 0.73
CA PHE A 416 13.85 25.26 0.98
C PHE A 416 13.22 24.28 0.00
N PHE A 417 12.15 23.66 0.46
CA PHE A 417 11.24 22.86 -0.34
C PHE A 417 9.81 23.21 0.07
N LYS A 418 8.96 23.48 -0.91
CA LYS A 418 7.53 23.73 -0.72
C LYS A 418 6.75 22.95 -1.74
N GLY A 419 5.89 22.04 -1.27
CA GLY A 419 4.91 21.34 -2.08
C GLY A 419 3.53 21.86 -1.75
N LEU A 420 2.71 22.05 -2.78
CA LEU A 420 1.26 22.28 -2.67
C LEU A 420 0.60 21.13 -3.45
N PRO A 421 -0.29 20.36 -2.80
CA PRO A 421 -1.07 19.33 -3.47
C PRO A 421 -2.05 19.94 -4.44
#